data_ca2c9219396adafdb6f24ca293b4fc13
#
_entry.id   ca2c9219396adafdb6f24ca293b4fc13
#
_cell.length_a   1.000
_cell.length_b   1.000
_cell.length_c   1.000
_cell.angle_alpha   90.00
_cell.angle_beta   90.00
_cell.angle_gamma   90.00
#
_symmetry.space_group_name_H-M   'P 1'
#
loop_
_entity.id
_entity.type
_entity.pdbx_description
1 polymer ?
#
loop_
_entity_poly.entity_id
_entity_poly.type
_entity_poly.pdbx_seq_one_letter_code
_entity_poly.pdbx_strand_id
1 'polypeptide(L)'
;YEGRPISVMSSGMGMPSIGIYSYELYKFYDVDNIIRIGSAGSYTDKAKLFDVVLAAGAVSESNYARVQSGFEGDITLPAMVAA
;
A
#
# COMPACT_ATOMS: atom_id res chain seq x y z
N TYR A 1 9.21 -12.08 -14.40
CA TYR A 1 9.90 -12.89 -13.36
C TYR A 1 9.34 -14.31 -13.39
N GLU A 2 10.21 -15.28 -13.52
CA GLU A 2 9.83 -16.71 -13.60
C GLU A 2 8.74 -17.02 -14.63
N GLY A 3 8.81 -16.39 -15.79
CA GLY A 3 7.85 -16.57 -16.87
C GLY A 3 6.54 -15.83 -16.70
N ARG A 4 6.40 -14.98 -15.67
CA ARG A 4 5.22 -14.15 -15.43
C ARG A 4 5.54 -12.69 -15.69
N PRO A 5 4.66 -11.94 -16.35
CA PRO A 5 4.86 -10.51 -16.55
C PRO A 5 4.66 -9.75 -15.24
N ILE A 6 5.66 -8.95 -14.87
CA ILE A 6 5.63 -8.08 -13.69
C ILE A 6 6.13 -6.71 -14.12
N SER A 7 5.41 -5.67 -13.74
CA SER A 7 5.83 -4.30 -13.94
C SER A 7 6.17 -3.65 -12.60
N VAL A 8 7.18 -2.81 -12.60
CA VAL A 8 7.63 -2.09 -11.40
C VAL A 8 7.68 -0.60 -11.71
N MET A 9 7.14 0.22 -10.81
CA MET A 9 7.21 1.66 -10.96
C MET A 9 7.30 2.35 -9.60
N SER A 10 7.75 3.59 -9.59
CA SER A 10 7.73 4.43 -8.40
C SER A 10 6.30 4.85 -8.07
N SER A 11 5.96 4.87 -6.79
CA SER A 11 4.65 5.32 -6.32
C SER A 11 4.60 6.79 -5.94
N GLY A 12 5.69 7.53 -6.11
CA GLY A 12 5.76 8.91 -5.64
C GLY A 12 5.85 9.00 -4.12
N MET A 13 5.49 10.14 -3.59
CA MET A 13 5.57 10.43 -2.17
C MET A 13 4.18 10.70 -1.58
N GLY A 14 3.89 10.04 -0.46
CA GLY A 14 2.68 10.28 0.31
C GLY A 14 1.43 9.59 -0.22
N MET A 15 0.38 9.64 0.58
CA MET A 15 -0.90 9.00 0.27
C MET A 15 -1.59 9.54 -0.99
N PRO A 16 -1.60 10.85 -1.24
CA PRO A 16 -2.21 11.36 -2.46
C PRO A 16 -1.54 10.84 -3.73
N SER A 17 -0.23 10.71 -3.74
CA SER A 17 0.51 10.20 -4.90
C SER A 17 0.15 8.75 -5.21
N ILE A 18 0.21 7.87 -4.22
CA ILE A 18 -0.16 6.47 -4.45
C ILE A 18 -1.65 6.32 -4.77
N GLY A 19 -2.50 7.19 -4.22
CA GLY A 19 -3.91 7.21 -4.55
C GLY A 19 -4.16 7.50 -6.02
N ILE A 20 -3.47 8.49 -6.59
CA ILE A 20 -3.58 8.83 -8.01
C ILE A 20 -3.05 7.70 -8.88
N TYR A 21 -1.85 7.21 -8.62
CA TYR A 21 -1.24 6.15 -9.44
C TYR A 21 -2.04 4.86 -9.40
N SER A 22 -2.47 4.43 -8.23
CA SER A 22 -3.25 3.20 -8.12
C SER A 22 -4.60 3.31 -8.82
N TYR A 23 -5.27 4.45 -8.71
CA TYR A 23 -6.53 4.71 -9.40
C TYR A 23 -6.36 4.60 -10.91
N GLU A 24 -5.33 5.24 -11.47
CA GLU A 24 -5.06 5.22 -12.91
C GLU A 24 -4.70 3.83 -13.39
N LEU A 25 -3.88 3.09 -12.64
CA LEU A 25 -3.47 1.74 -12.99
C LEU A 25 -4.67 0.79 -13.05
N TYR A 26 -5.57 0.86 -12.08
CA TYR A 26 -6.75 0.01 -12.09
C TYR A 26 -7.75 0.42 -13.16
N LYS A 27 -7.96 1.70 -13.36
CA LYS A 27 -9.02 2.19 -14.25
C LYS A 27 -8.61 2.19 -15.73
N PHE A 28 -7.38 2.59 -16.04
CA PHE A 28 -6.95 2.83 -17.42
C PHE A 28 -5.99 1.79 -17.96
N TYR A 29 -5.32 1.04 -17.12
CA TYR A 29 -4.30 0.06 -17.52
C TYR A 29 -4.67 -1.37 -17.21
N ASP A 30 -5.90 -1.61 -16.78
CA ASP A 30 -6.46 -2.95 -16.55
C ASP A 30 -5.61 -3.82 -15.62
N VAL A 31 -5.06 -3.19 -14.59
CA VAL A 31 -4.24 -3.88 -13.59
C VAL A 31 -5.15 -4.57 -12.57
N ASP A 32 -4.92 -5.85 -12.32
CA ASP A 32 -5.69 -6.62 -11.35
C ASP A 32 -5.14 -6.53 -9.93
N ASN A 33 -3.82 -6.50 -9.80
CA ASN A 33 -3.17 -6.53 -8.51
C ASN A 33 -2.05 -5.50 -8.42
N ILE A 34 -2.00 -4.80 -7.30
CA ILE A 34 -0.92 -3.86 -6.98
C ILE A 34 -0.32 -4.26 -5.64
N ILE A 35 0.99 -4.43 -5.62
CA ILE A 35 1.74 -4.68 -4.40
C ILE A 35 2.66 -3.49 -4.15
N ARG A 36 2.50 -2.83 -3.01
CA ARG A 36 3.37 -1.74 -2.62
C ARG A 36 4.42 -2.26 -1.66
N ILE A 37 5.67 -2.01 -1.99
CA ILE A 37 6.80 -2.29 -1.11
C ILE A 37 7.51 -0.98 -0.76
N GLY A 38 8.06 -0.91 0.43
CA GLY A 38 8.77 0.28 0.87
C GLY A 38 9.45 0.08 2.20
N SER A 39 10.19 1.08 2.61
CA SER A 39 10.83 1.11 3.92
C SER A 39 9.93 1.76 4.96
N ALA A 40 10.10 1.40 6.21
CA ALA A 40 9.35 1.95 7.32
C ALA A 40 10.22 2.05 8.58
N GLY A 41 9.88 3.01 9.43
CA GLY A 41 10.45 3.09 10.76
C GLY A 41 9.62 2.27 11.76
N SER A 42 10.23 1.89 12.86
CA SER A 42 9.56 1.14 13.92
C SER A 42 9.62 1.90 15.25
N TYR A 43 8.52 1.88 15.97
CA TYR A 43 8.43 2.37 17.34
C TYR A 43 8.49 1.25 18.37
N THR A 44 8.78 0.04 17.96
CA THR A 44 8.83 -1.13 18.85
C THR A 44 10.12 -1.91 18.65
N ASP A 45 10.60 -2.54 19.70
CA ASP A 45 11.77 -3.42 19.66
C ASP A 45 11.47 -4.79 19.06
N LYS A 46 10.21 -5.08 18.78
CA LYS A 46 9.79 -6.35 18.18
C LYS A 46 10.23 -6.50 16.73
N ALA A 47 10.42 -5.38 16.03
CA ALA A 47 10.91 -5.36 14.66
C ALA A 47 12.38 -4.94 14.65
N LYS A 48 13.20 -5.65 13.89
CA LYS A 48 14.64 -5.41 13.75
C LYS A 48 14.94 -4.92 12.35
N LEU A 49 16.15 -4.40 12.16
CA LEU A 49 16.62 -4.01 10.83
C LEU A 49 16.51 -5.18 9.85
N PHE A 50 16.07 -4.88 8.65
CA PHE A 50 15.84 -5.82 7.56
C PHE A 50 14.69 -6.81 7.77
N ASP A 51 13.92 -6.68 8.83
CA ASP A 51 12.69 -7.45 8.95
C ASP A 51 11.68 -7.03 7.88
N VAL A 52 10.93 -8.00 7.37
CA VAL A 52 9.82 -7.78 6.45
C VAL A 52 8.51 -7.78 7.26
N VAL A 53 7.77 -6.69 7.13
CA VAL A 53 6.51 -6.51 7.86
C VAL A 53 5.35 -6.47 6.88
N LEU A 54 4.36 -7.33 7.11
CA LEU A 54 3.09 -7.28 6.39
C LEU A 54 2.09 -6.48 7.24
N ALA A 55 1.61 -5.37 6.68
CA ALA A 55 0.65 -4.52 7.40
C ALA A 55 -0.73 -5.18 7.41
N ALA A 56 -1.29 -5.41 8.59
CA ALA A 56 -2.65 -5.87 8.76
C ALA A 56 -3.66 -4.73 8.80
N GLY A 57 -3.21 -3.52 9.10
CA GLY A 57 -4.05 -2.35 9.17
C GLY A 57 -3.22 -1.08 9.28
N ALA A 58 -3.85 0.05 9.17
CA ALA A 58 -3.22 1.35 9.28
C ALA A 58 -4.12 2.34 10.00
N VAL A 59 -3.50 3.23 10.76
CA VAL A 59 -4.19 4.33 11.44
C VAL A 59 -3.54 5.63 10.98
N SER A 60 -4.32 6.66 10.77
CA SER A 60 -3.79 7.94 10.32
C SER A 60 -4.58 9.10 10.91
N GLU A 61 -3.86 10.15 11.26
CA GLU A 61 -4.48 11.45 11.60
C GLU A 61 -4.90 12.23 10.36
N SER A 62 -4.47 11.81 9.18
CA SER A 62 -4.82 12.42 7.91
C SER A 62 -6.30 12.20 7.59
N ASN A 63 -6.92 13.20 7.01
CA ASN A 63 -8.30 13.12 6.54
C ASN A 63 -8.41 12.62 5.09
N TYR A 64 -7.31 12.17 4.48
CA TYR A 64 -7.28 11.80 3.07
C TYR A 64 -8.32 10.73 2.72
N ALA A 65 -8.37 9.64 3.47
CA ALA A 65 -9.31 8.55 3.20
C ALA A 65 -10.76 9.02 3.39
N ARG A 66 -11.02 9.86 4.37
CA ARG A 66 -12.35 10.43 4.62
C ARG A 66 -12.80 11.34 3.48
N VAL A 67 -11.91 12.19 3.00
CA VAL A 67 -12.23 13.13 1.90
C VAL A 67 -12.43 12.40 0.58
N GLN A 68 -11.59 11.41 0.29
CA GLN A 68 -11.63 10.68 -0.96
C GLN A 68 -12.79 9.69 -1.07
N SER A 69 -13.13 9.02 0.01
CA SER A 69 -14.11 7.92 -0.04
C SER A 69 -15.23 8.02 0.96
N GLY A 70 -15.26 9.07 1.79
CA GLY A 70 -16.21 9.20 2.89
C GLY A 70 -16.00 8.19 4.01
N PHE A 71 -14.86 7.51 4.02
CA PHE A 71 -14.56 6.48 4.98
C PHE A 71 -14.23 7.08 6.35
N GLU A 72 -14.86 6.56 7.40
CA GLU A 72 -14.56 6.95 8.77
C GLU A 72 -14.08 5.73 9.56
N GLY A 73 -12.94 5.88 10.26
CA GLY A 73 -12.35 4.84 11.07
C GLY A 73 -11.07 4.26 10.51
N ASP A 74 -10.65 3.15 11.09
CA ASP A 74 -9.41 2.47 10.72
C ASP A 74 -9.58 1.69 9.43
N ILE A 75 -8.56 1.72 8.59
CA ILE A 75 -8.53 0.93 7.37
C ILE A 75 -7.89 -0.41 7.70
N THR A 76 -8.69 -1.46 7.68
CA THR A 76 -8.19 -2.81 7.83
C THR A 76 -7.97 -3.41 6.44
N LEU A 77 -6.73 -3.74 6.15
CA LEU A 77 -6.38 -4.41 4.90
C LEU A 77 -6.49 -5.92 5.11
N PRO A 78 -7.12 -6.64 4.19
CA PRO A 78 -7.01 -8.09 4.22
C PRO A 78 -5.53 -8.46 4.06
N ALA A 79 -5.02 -9.28 4.95
CA ALA A 79 -3.67 -9.80 4.82
C ALA A 79 -3.64 -10.69 3.57
N MET A 80 -3.10 -10.15 2.50
CA MET A 80 -2.79 -10.96 1.32
C MET A 80 -1.47 -11.67 1.61
N VAL A 81 -1.56 -12.85 2.16
CA VAL A 81 -0.40 -13.72 2.27
C VAL A 81 -0.26 -14.42 0.93
N ALA A 82 0.72 -13.99 0.15
CA ALA A 82 1.15 -14.81 -0.96
C ALA A 82 1.83 -16.05 -0.38
N ALA A 83 1.20 -17.15 -0.55
CA ALA A 83 1.84 -18.43 -0.30
C ALA A 83 2.92 -18.70 -1.35
#